data_0eef604603403309498755b59125b88d
#
_entry.id   0eef604603403309498755b59125b88d
#
_cell.length_a   1.000
_cell.length_b   1.000
_cell.length_c   1.000
_cell.angle_alpha   90.00
_cell.angle_beta   90.00
_cell.angle_gamma   90.00
#
_symmetry.space_group_name_H-M   'P 1'
#
loop_
_entity.id
_entity.type
_entity.pdbx_description
1 polymer ?
#
loop_
_entity_poly.entity_id
_entity_poly.type
_entity_poly.pdbx_seq_one_letter_code
_entity_poly.pdbx_strand_id
1 'polypeptide(L)'
;MDSLIAGAAAGLLVDLSLFPIDTVKTRIQSKDGFIASGGFKNIYKGLSAVAIGSVPGGAAFFFSYDTVRSALFNRNEIEIQRNASSQISSTSFACQAIAAMCGETSACCIRVPVEMVKQQMQAGFYHDLRRTLIGITNNLNPSELTDKHRFHFRGIGHLFSGMPIMLLRELPFSVIQMSLYELLKHRIQKEQSLAGCYYYLLPLSGAVSGGIAAFLTTPLDVIKTRIMLDKSRSAESRSISTVVKRIVAEPQRAGDRFGVAQKFFRGASTRVLWISLGGGIFFGTYEFTKKVLASSR
;
A
#
# COMPACT_ATOMS: atom_id res chain seq x y z
N MET A 1 -4.85 -11.98 22.45
CA MET A 1 -3.51 -12.38 21.97
C MET A 1 -3.59 -13.20 20.68
N ASP A 2 -4.46 -14.22 20.62
CA ASP A 2 -4.57 -15.15 19.49
C ASP A 2 -4.97 -14.46 18.17
N SER A 3 -5.86 -13.48 18.21
CA SER A 3 -6.25 -12.69 17.03
C SER A 3 -5.13 -11.78 16.51
N LEU A 4 -4.24 -11.31 17.38
CA LEU A 4 -3.05 -10.54 17.01
C LEU A 4 -2.02 -11.42 16.30
N ILE A 5 -1.76 -12.61 16.85
CA ILE A 5 -0.85 -13.60 16.25
C ILE A 5 -1.39 -14.08 14.91
N ALA A 6 -2.70 -14.40 14.85
CA ALA A 6 -3.35 -14.81 13.61
C ALA A 6 -3.31 -13.71 12.52
N GLY A 7 -3.54 -12.46 12.92
CA GLY A 7 -3.44 -11.32 12.00
C GLY A 7 -2.03 -11.07 11.49
N ALA A 8 -1.02 -11.16 12.36
CA ALA A 8 0.38 -11.01 11.97
C ALA A 8 0.84 -12.13 11.04
N ALA A 9 0.49 -13.38 11.34
CA ALA A 9 0.78 -14.54 10.49
C ALA A 9 0.09 -14.42 9.12
N ALA A 10 -1.17 -14.01 9.10
CA ALA A 10 -1.91 -13.78 7.86
C ALA A 10 -1.27 -12.69 7.00
N GLY A 11 -0.88 -11.57 7.59
CA GLY A 11 -0.19 -10.48 6.88
C GLY A 11 1.15 -10.93 6.28
N LEU A 12 1.98 -11.61 7.06
CA LEU A 12 3.27 -12.13 6.58
C LEU A 12 3.11 -13.16 5.44
N LEU A 13 2.11 -14.05 5.52
CA LEU A 13 1.85 -15.02 4.46
C LEU A 13 1.33 -14.37 3.19
N VAL A 14 0.48 -13.35 3.29
CA VAL A 14 0.07 -12.54 2.13
C VAL A 14 1.28 -11.89 1.48
N ASP A 15 2.11 -11.20 2.26
CA ASP A 15 3.29 -10.53 1.74
C ASP A 15 4.25 -11.51 1.05
N LEU A 16 4.51 -12.67 1.66
CA LEU A 16 5.39 -13.70 1.10
C LEU A 16 4.84 -14.31 -0.19
N SER A 17 3.55 -14.66 -0.19
CA SER A 17 2.89 -15.34 -1.32
C SER A 17 2.71 -14.41 -2.52
N LEU A 18 2.39 -13.15 -2.27
CA LEU A 18 2.12 -12.17 -3.33
C LEU A 18 3.34 -11.33 -3.72
N PHE A 19 4.48 -11.50 -3.03
CA PHE A 19 5.71 -10.76 -3.32
C PHE A 19 6.17 -10.88 -4.78
N PRO A 20 6.11 -12.05 -5.44
CA PRO A 20 6.45 -12.18 -6.85
C PRO A 20 5.60 -11.28 -7.76
N ILE A 21 4.29 -11.24 -7.52
CA ILE A 21 3.34 -10.43 -8.29
C ILE A 21 3.64 -8.94 -8.08
N ASP A 22 3.94 -8.54 -6.86
CA ASP A 22 4.31 -7.17 -6.52
C ASP A 22 5.63 -6.73 -7.18
N THR A 23 6.62 -7.63 -7.24
CA THR A 23 7.87 -7.38 -7.96
C THR A 23 7.64 -7.22 -9.46
N VAL A 24 6.82 -8.08 -10.07
CA VAL A 24 6.45 -7.97 -11.49
C VAL A 24 5.76 -6.64 -11.75
N LYS A 25 4.80 -6.24 -10.91
CA LYS A 25 4.12 -4.95 -10.99
C LYS A 25 5.11 -3.79 -10.98
N THR A 26 6.01 -3.74 -10.00
CA THR A 26 7.02 -2.67 -9.86
C THR A 26 7.90 -2.58 -11.09
N ARG A 27 8.34 -3.71 -11.64
CA ARG A 27 9.15 -3.76 -12.87
C ARG A 27 8.40 -3.31 -14.13
N ILE A 28 7.11 -3.61 -14.24
CA ILE A 28 6.25 -3.13 -15.34
C ILE A 28 6.06 -1.61 -15.25
N GLN A 29 5.89 -1.08 -14.04
CA GLN A 29 5.70 0.35 -13.77
C GLN A 29 6.99 1.16 -13.87
N SER A 30 8.16 0.52 -13.74
CA SER A 30 9.46 1.16 -13.88
C SER A 30 9.64 1.82 -15.26
N LYS A 31 10.41 2.91 -15.32
CA LYS A 31 10.77 3.60 -16.56
C LYS A 31 11.46 2.66 -17.55
N ASP A 32 12.37 1.82 -17.05
CA ASP A 32 13.17 0.90 -17.87
C ASP A 32 12.33 -0.27 -18.39
N GLY A 33 11.18 -0.53 -17.78
CA GLY A 33 10.26 -1.61 -18.13
C GLY A 33 10.66 -2.95 -17.54
N PHE A 34 9.84 -3.98 -17.82
CA PHE A 34 9.93 -5.30 -17.18
C PHE A 34 11.26 -6.02 -17.44
N ILE A 35 11.68 -6.08 -18.71
CA ILE A 35 12.87 -6.86 -19.11
C ILE A 35 14.14 -6.19 -18.58
N ALA A 36 14.30 -4.89 -18.78
CA ALA A 36 15.48 -4.13 -18.35
C ALA A 36 15.61 -4.04 -16.81
N SER A 37 14.49 -4.12 -16.08
CA SER A 37 14.47 -4.18 -14.60
C SER A 37 14.74 -5.58 -14.05
N GLY A 38 15.13 -6.57 -14.89
CA GLY A 38 15.52 -7.91 -14.48
C GLY A 38 14.51 -9.03 -14.75
N GLY A 39 13.38 -8.76 -15.43
CA GLY A 39 12.38 -9.75 -15.81
C GLY A 39 11.89 -10.59 -14.62
N PHE A 40 12.02 -11.90 -14.70
CA PHE A 40 11.67 -12.83 -13.61
C PHE A 40 12.86 -13.21 -12.70
N LYS A 41 14.06 -12.63 -12.90
CA LYS A 41 15.22 -12.95 -12.07
C LYS A 41 15.10 -12.26 -10.70
N ASN A 42 15.51 -12.97 -9.63
CA ASN A 42 15.56 -12.42 -8.25
C ASN A 42 14.25 -11.74 -7.79
N ILE A 43 13.12 -12.42 -7.97
CA ILE A 43 11.78 -11.89 -7.71
C ILE A 43 11.58 -11.53 -6.23
N TYR A 44 12.27 -12.18 -5.32
CA TYR A 44 12.17 -11.96 -3.86
C TYR A 44 13.13 -10.89 -3.32
N LYS A 45 13.84 -10.14 -4.18
CA LYS A 45 14.65 -9.01 -3.71
C LYS A 45 13.78 -7.93 -3.08
N GLY A 46 14.18 -7.50 -1.88
CA GLY A 46 13.45 -6.50 -1.09
C GLY A 46 12.46 -7.10 -0.08
N LEU A 47 12.27 -8.44 -0.05
CA LEU A 47 11.43 -9.09 0.96
C LEU A 47 11.91 -8.79 2.39
N SER A 48 13.23 -8.73 2.60
CA SER A 48 13.82 -8.36 3.89
C SER A 48 13.40 -6.98 4.39
N ALA A 49 13.28 -6.00 3.50
CA ALA A 49 12.82 -4.67 3.85
C ALA A 49 11.35 -4.70 4.33
N VAL A 50 10.50 -5.46 3.65
CA VAL A 50 9.09 -5.61 4.01
C VAL A 50 8.94 -6.33 5.35
N ALA A 51 9.66 -7.42 5.56
CA ALA A 51 9.60 -8.18 6.81
C ALA A 51 9.98 -7.34 8.04
N ILE A 52 10.94 -6.41 7.89
CA ILE A 52 11.35 -5.51 8.98
C ILE A 52 10.32 -4.38 9.19
N GLY A 53 9.68 -3.91 8.14
CA GLY A 53 8.83 -2.71 8.19
C GLY A 53 7.34 -2.96 8.40
N SER A 54 6.83 -4.16 8.08
CA SER A 54 5.39 -4.45 8.13
C SER A 54 4.83 -4.41 9.56
N VAL A 55 5.49 -5.02 10.52
CA VAL A 55 5.04 -5.08 11.93
C VAL A 55 5.06 -3.70 12.60
N PRO A 56 6.15 -2.91 12.56
CA PRO A 56 6.15 -1.57 13.14
C PRO A 56 5.15 -0.63 12.47
N GLY A 57 4.96 -0.73 11.14
CA GLY A 57 3.99 0.07 10.40
C GLY A 57 2.55 -0.19 10.83
N GLY A 58 2.17 -1.46 10.99
CA GLY A 58 0.87 -1.85 11.53
C GLY A 58 0.65 -1.39 12.97
N ALA A 59 1.66 -1.56 13.83
CA ALA A 59 1.61 -1.10 15.22
C ALA A 59 1.40 0.42 15.32
N ALA A 60 2.11 1.21 14.51
CA ALA A 60 1.97 2.67 14.48
C ALA A 60 0.56 3.09 14.02
N PHE A 61 -0.02 2.37 13.05
CA PHE A 61 -1.40 2.63 12.60
C PHE A 61 -2.39 2.45 13.76
N PHE A 62 -2.41 1.25 14.36
CA PHE A 62 -3.38 0.95 15.41
C PHE A 62 -3.22 1.82 16.64
N PHE A 63 -1.98 2.06 17.07
CA PHE A 63 -1.70 2.94 18.20
C PHE A 63 -2.24 4.37 17.97
N SER A 64 -1.94 4.96 16.81
CA SER A 64 -2.41 6.31 16.48
C SER A 64 -3.91 6.35 16.26
N TYR A 65 -4.48 5.35 15.58
CA TYR A 65 -5.92 5.22 15.35
C TYR A 65 -6.69 5.17 16.69
N ASP A 66 -6.30 4.27 17.59
CA ASP A 66 -6.99 4.09 18.88
C ASP A 66 -6.83 5.31 19.77
N THR A 67 -5.65 5.95 19.79
CA THR A 67 -5.40 7.16 20.56
C THR A 67 -6.28 8.32 20.07
N VAL A 68 -6.31 8.59 18.78
CA VAL A 68 -7.11 9.68 18.19
C VAL A 68 -8.59 9.37 18.32
N ARG A 69 -9.01 8.15 18.05
CA ARG A 69 -10.38 7.70 18.21
C ARG A 69 -10.87 7.92 19.64
N SER A 70 -10.12 7.45 20.64
CA SER A 70 -10.47 7.61 22.05
C SER A 70 -10.56 9.10 22.46
N ALA A 71 -9.62 9.92 21.99
CA ALA A 71 -9.63 11.35 22.27
C ALA A 71 -10.84 12.06 21.65
N LEU A 72 -11.23 11.68 20.43
CA LEU A 72 -12.39 12.27 19.74
C LEU A 72 -13.73 11.78 20.33
N PHE A 73 -13.83 10.49 20.69
CA PHE A 73 -15.05 9.95 21.29
C PHE A 73 -15.26 10.47 22.70
N ASN A 74 -14.23 10.50 23.56
CA ASN A 74 -14.35 11.07 24.93
C ASN A 74 -14.75 12.56 24.93
N ARG A 75 -14.38 13.31 23.90
CA ARG A 75 -14.80 14.71 23.75
C ARG A 75 -16.25 14.85 23.30
N ASN A 76 -16.73 13.93 22.48
CA ASN A 76 -18.06 14.01 21.87
C ASN A 76 -19.15 13.30 22.68
N GLU A 77 -18.83 12.35 23.58
CA GLU A 77 -19.82 11.74 24.49
C GLU A 77 -20.53 12.79 25.35
N ILE A 78 -19.84 13.86 25.71
CA ILE A 78 -20.43 14.99 26.48
C ILE A 78 -21.45 15.78 25.62
N GLU A 79 -21.24 15.85 24.31
CA GLU A 79 -22.11 16.57 23.36
C GLU A 79 -23.24 15.69 22.79
N ILE A 80 -22.97 14.40 22.57
CA ILE A 80 -23.92 13.42 22.02
C ILE A 80 -25.03 13.10 23.02
N GLN A 81 -24.73 13.09 24.32
CA GLN A 81 -25.73 12.91 25.39
C GLN A 81 -26.71 14.08 25.49
N ARG A 82 -26.36 15.24 24.92
CA ARG A 82 -27.20 16.45 24.88
C ARG A 82 -28.16 16.52 23.69
N ASN A 83 -27.88 15.89 22.56
CA ASN A 83 -28.65 16.00 21.32
C ASN A 83 -28.99 14.62 20.75
N ALA A 84 -29.93 13.93 21.39
CA ALA A 84 -30.45 12.66 20.85
C ALA A 84 -31.22 12.91 19.54
N SER A 85 -30.84 12.23 18.48
CA SER A 85 -31.65 11.39 17.58
C SER A 85 -31.36 11.35 16.09
N SER A 86 -30.53 12.18 15.47
CA SER A 86 -30.27 12.00 14.02
C SER A 86 -28.88 12.38 13.50
N GLN A 87 -28.11 13.13 14.27
CA GLN A 87 -26.74 13.54 13.91
C GLN A 87 -25.64 12.54 14.33
N ILE A 88 -25.99 11.49 15.07
CA ILE A 88 -25.03 10.52 15.67
C ILE A 88 -24.26 9.78 14.57
N SER A 89 -24.88 9.50 13.45
CA SER A 89 -24.27 8.69 12.39
C SER A 89 -23.16 9.42 11.62
N SER A 90 -23.36 10.69 11.28
CA SER A 90 -22.39 11.47 10.49
C SER A 90 -21.19 11.93 11.33
N THR A 91 -21.39 12.33 12.59
CA THR A 91 -20.31 12.74 13.51
C THR A 91 -19.42 11.55 13.87
N SER A 92 -20.02 10.38 14.14
CA SER A 92 -19.27 9.14 14.39
C SER A 92 -18.42 8.73 13.18
N PHE A 93 -18.97 8.84 11.97
CA PHE A 93 -18.22 8.57 10.73
C PHE A 93 -17.05 9.54 10.54
N ALA A 94 -17.27 10.85 10.77
CA ALA A 94 -16.21 11.86 10.67
C ALA A 94 -15.07 11.61 11.67
N CYS A 95 -15.39 11.28 12.93
CA CYS A 95 -14.40 10.94 13.95
C CYS A 95 -13.58 9.68 13.56
N GLN A 96 -14.24 8.66 13.04
CA GLN A 96 -13.55 7.45 12.55
C GLN A 96 -12.66 7.75 11.35
N ALA A 97 -13.14 8.58 10.42
CA ALA A 97 -12.35 8.99 9.25
C ALA A 97 -11.09 9.78 9.67
N ILE A 98 -11.22 10.74 10.60
CA ILE A 98 -10.08 11.51 11.13
C ILE A 98 -9.09 10.58 11.83
N ALA A 99 -9.57 9.67 12.68
CA ALA A 99 -8.72 8.70 13.36
C ALA A 99 -7.98 7.80 12.36
N ALA A 100 -8.66 7.34 11.30
CA ALA A 100 -8.06 6.54 10.24
C ALA A 100 -7.01 7.34 9.46
N MET A 101 -7.26 8.61 9.15
CA MET A 101 -6.28 9.47 8.48
C MET A 101 -5.03 9.69 9.33
N CYS A 102 -5.19 9.93 10.62
CA CYS A 102 -4.06 10.06 11.55
C CYS A 102 -3.28 8.75 11.68
N GLY A 103 -3.98 7.62 11.79
CA GLY A 103 -3.39 6.28 11.81
C GLY A 103 -2.59 6.00 10.55
N GLU A 104 -3.14 6.27 9.36
CA GLU A 104 -2.47 6.08 8.09
C GLU A 104 -1.25 7.00 7.94
N THR A 105 -1.36 8.26 8.36
CA THR A 105 -0.23 9.20 8.34
C THR A 105 0.93 8.70 9.20
N SER A 106 0.64 8.23 10.40
CA SER A 106 1.64 7.65 11.31
C SER A 106 2.27 6.37 10.75
N ALA A 107 1.46 5.50 10.17
CA ALA A 107 1.94 4.30 9.49
C ALA A 107 2.82 4.65 8.28
N CYS A 108 2.48 5.70 7.53
CA CYS A 108 3.27 6.16 6.38
C CYS A 108 4.68 6.60 6.78
N CYS A 109 4.88 7.17 7.98
CA CYS A 109 6.22 7.52 8.46
C CYS A 109 7.17 6.31 8.53
N ILE A 110 6.64 5.12 8.77
CA ILE A 110 7.42 3.86 8.79
C ILE A 110 7.39 3.20 7.41
N ARG A 111 6.22 3.16 6.78
CA ARG A 111 5.97 2.46 5.53
C ARG A 111 6.70 3.09 4.33
N VAL A 112 6.80 4.42 4.26
CA VAL A 112 7.44 5.12 3.12
C VAL A 112 8.93 4.79 2.98
N PRO A 113 9.77 4.86 4.04
CA PRO A 113 11.17 4.46 3.93
C PRO A 113 11.34 2.99 3.51
N VAL A 114 10.53 2.10 4.07
CA VAL A 114 10.54 0.67 3.74
C VAL A 114 10.17 0.43 2.28
N GLU A 115 9.11 1.08 1.83
CA GLU A 115 8.63 1.00 0.45
C GLU A 115 9.66 1.55 -0.55
N MET A 116 10.33 2.67 -0.20
CA MET A 116 11.41 3.23 -1.02
C MET A 116 12.54 2.22 -1.20
N VAL A 117 13.00 1.62 -0.12
CA VAL A 117 14.07 0.60 -0.17
C VAL A 117 13.62 -0.63 -0.95
N LYS A 118 12.40 -1.14 -0.67
CA LYS A 118 11.81 -2.27 -1.37
C LYS A 118 11.77 -2.05 -2.88
N GLN A 119 11.23 -0.93 -3.34
CA GLN A 119 11.07 -0.66 -4.77
C GLN A 119 12.41 -0.51 -5.48
N GLN A 120 13.39 0.12 -4.86
CA GLN A 120 14.75 0.25 -5.41
C GLN A 120 15.42 -1.14 -5.57
N MET A 121 15.21 -2.04 -4.61
CA MET A 121 15.70 -3.43 -4.70
C MET A 121 14.93 -4.26 -5.73
N GLN A 122 13.60 -4.12 -5.81
CA GLN A 122 12.76 -4.82 -6.78
C GLN A 122 13.06 -4.40 -8.22
N ALA A 123 13.35 -3.12 -8.43
CA ALA A 123 13.79 -2.61 -9.74
C ALA A 123 15.20 -3.03 -10.13
N GLY A 124 15.93 -3.73 -9.22
CA GLY A 124 17.26 -4.27 -9.51
C GLY A 124 18.39 -3.26 -9.41
N PHE A 125 18.15 -2.04 -8.86
CA PHE A 125 19.20 -1.01 -8.76
C PHE A 125 20.27 -1.39 -7.75
N TYR A 126 19.90 -1.97 -6.62
CA TYR A 126 20.82 -2.42 -5.59
C TYR A 126 20.61 -3.90 -5.25
N HIS A 127 21.66 -4.56 -4.77
CA HIS A 127 21.60 -6.00 -4.44
C HIS A 127 21.27 -6.25 -2.99
N ASP A 128 21.74 -5.39 -2.06
CA ASP A 128 21.66 -5.58 -0.62
C ASP A 128 20.93 -4.42 0.06
N LEU A 129 20.25 -4.70 1.17
CA LEU A 129 19.56 -3.72 2.00
C LEU A 129 20.49 -2.59 2.45
N ARG A 130 21.69 -2.94 2.95
CA ARG A 130 22.69 -1.96 3.41
C ARG A 130 23.13 -1.03 2.28
N ARG A 131 23.46 -1.57 1.11
CA ARG A 131 23.86 -0.78 -0.07
C ARG A 131 22.72 0.12 -0.55
N THR A 132 21.48 -0.37 -0.51
CA THR A 132 20.31 0.42 -0.86
C THR A 132 20.14 1.63 0.07
N LEU A 133 20.21 1.40 1.39
CA LEU A 133 20.12 2.49 2.38
C LEU A 133 21.22 3.52 2.20
N ILE A 134 22.47 3.08 2.03
CA ILE A 134 23.61 3.99 1.81
C ILE A 134 23.44 4.75 0.48
N GLY A 135 23.02 4.09 -0.59
CA GLY A 135 22.79 4.71 -1.89
C GLY A 135 21.71 5.79 -1.84
N ILE A 136 20.57 5.50 -1.22
CA ILE A 136 19.45 6.45 -1.09
C ILE A 136 19.83 7.63 -0.19
N THR A 137 20.41 7.38 0.99
CA THR A 137 20.75 8.44 1.95
C THR A 137 21.88 9.35 1.45
N ASN A 138 22.84 8.81 0.71
CA ASN A 138 23.91 9.60 0.11
C ASN A 138 23.55 10.15 -1.28
N ASN A 139 22.32 9.83 -1.75
CA ASN A 139 21.86 10.21 -3.09
C ASN A 139 22.83 9.82 -4.21
N LEU A 140 23.40 8.60 -4.11
CA LEU A 140 24.38 8.06 -5.05
C LEU A 140 23.73 7.12 -6.06
N ASN A 141 24.21 7.12 -7.29
CA ASN A 141 23.84 6.10 -8.26
C ASN A 141 24.48 4.75 -7.90
N PRO A 142 23.89 3.61 -8.30
CA PRO A 142 24.45 2.29 -8.04
C PRO A 142 25.89 2.10 -8.55
N SER A 143 26.26 2.79 -9.63
CA SER A 143 27.61 2.77 -10.23
C SER A 143 28.65 3.58 -9.44
N GLU A 144 28.21 4.55 -8.66
CA GLU A 144 29.07 5.41 -7.84
C GLU A 144 29.31 4.85 -6.45
N LEU A 145 28.52 3.82 -6.06
CA LEU A 145 28.56 3.26 -4.72
C LEU A 145 29.78 2.36 -4.53
N THR A 146 30.71 2.81 -3.70
CA THR A 146 31.88 2.04 -3.25
C THR A 146 31.70 1.56 -1.81
N ASP A 147 32.38 0.48 -1.41
CA ASP A 147 32.29 -0.07 -0.06
C ASP A 147 32.80 0.88 1.03
N LYS A 148 33.48 1.97 0.65
CA LYS A 148 33.94 3.04 1.54
C LYS A 148 32.83 4.00 1.98
N HIS A 149 31.71 4.04 1.26
CA HIS A 149 30.59 4.92 1.62
C HIS A 149 29.88 4.44 2.89
N ARG A 150 29.65 5.36 3.82
CA ARG A 150 28.95 5.11 5.08
C ARG A 150 27.56 5.71 5.04
N PHE A 151 26.69 5.21 5.86
CA PHE A 151 25.34 5.76 6.05
C PHE A 151 25.42 7.18 6.63
N HIS A 152 24.74 8.14 6.00
CA HIS A 152 24.66 9.51 6.44
C HIS A 152 23.25 9.88 6.90
N PHE A 153 23.11 10.29 8.15
CA PHE A 153 21.83 10.72 8.73
C PHE A 153 21.25 11.97 8.01
N ARG A 154 22.09 12.83 7.46
CA ARG A 154 21.64 14.03 6.71
C ARG A 154 20.80 13.69 5.48
N GLY A 155 20.94 12.52 4.92
CA GLY A 155 20.20 12.08 3.73
C GLY A 155 18.90 11.31 4.01
N ILE A 156 18.50 11.14 5.26
CA ILE A 156 17.26 10.43 5.63
C ILE A 156 16.04 11.04 4.92
N GLY A 157 16.02 12.35 4.68
CA GLY A 157 14.93 13.02 3.94
C GLY A 157 14.66 12.43 2.56
N HIS A 158 15.68 11.85 1.90
CA HIS A 158 15.49 11.19 0.60
C HIS A 158 14.64 9.93 0.69
N LEU A 159 14.64 9.24 1.83
CA LEU A 159 13.76 8.09 2.09
C LEU A 159 12.27 8.48 2.13
N PHE A 160 11.97 9.74 2.46
CA PHE A 160 10.61 10.27 2.57
C PHE A 160 10.13 11.02 1.32
N SER A 161 10.92 11.04 0.25
CA SER A 161 10.57 11.77 -0.99
C SER A 161 9.27 11.28 -1.65
N GLY A 162 8.86 10.03 -1.39
CA GLY A 162 7.62 9.44 -1.85
C GLY A 162 6.40 9.65 -0.93
N MET A 163 6.56 10.33 0.21
CA MET A 163 5.49 10.45 1.22
C MET A 163 4.25 11.18 0.69
N PRO A 164 4.35 12.35 0.03
CA PRO A 164 3.17 13.07 -0.46
C PRO A 164 2.34 12.27 -1.46
N ILE A 165 3.00 11.60 -2.40
CA ILE A 165 2.31 10.78 -3.40
C ILE A 165 1.73 9.51 -2.80
N MET A 166 2.36 8.96 -1.75
CA MET A 166 1.85 7.79 -1.06
C MET A 166 0.53 8.13 -0.36
N LEU A 167 0.48 9.24 0.38
CA LEU A 167 -0.76 9.73 1.01
C LEU A 167 -1.82 10.06 -0.04
N LEU A 168 -1.44 10.76 -1.11
CA LEU A 168 -2.37 11.09 -2.21
C LEU A 168 -2.96 9.84 -2.87
N ARG A 169 -2.26 8.73 -2.88
CA ARG A 169 -2.77 7.45 -3.41
C ARG A 169 -3.67 6.72 -2.41
N GLU A 170 -3.26 6.66 -1.13
CA GLU A 170 -3.99 5.90 -0.11
C GLU A 170 -5.39 6.46 0.15
N LEU A 171 -5.52 7.80 0.24
CA LEU A 171 -6.80 8.42 0.54
C LEU A 171 -7.91 8.08 -0.48
N PRO A 172 -7.74 8.32 -1.80
CA PRO A 172 -8.77 7.95 -2.77
C PRO A 172 -9.05 6.45 -2.81
N PHE A 173 -8.00 5.63 -2.68
CA PHE A 173 -8.15 4.18 -2.66
C PHE A 173 -9.06 3.73 -1.50
N SER A 174 -8.79 4.20 -0.28
CA SER A 174 -9.57 3.83 0.90
C SER A 174 -11.02 4.30 0.82
N VAL A 175 -11.25 5.52 0.33
CA VAL A 175 -12.61 6.08 0.14
C VAL A 175 -13.39 5.24 -0.86
N ILE A 176 -12.83 4.96 -2.04
CA ILE A 176 -13.50 4.19 -3.10
C ILE A 176 -13.77 2.76 -2.61
N GLN A 177 -12.76 2.11 -2.03
CA GLN A 177 -12.89 0.74 -1.55
C GLN A 177 -13.97 0.60 -0.48
N MET A 178 -13.96 1.49 0.54
CA MET A 178 -14.90 1.42 1.65
C MET A 178 -16.34 1.70 1.19
N SER A 179 -16.53 2.73 0.36
CA SER A 179 -17.84 3.07 -0.18
C SER A 179 -18.43 1.93 -1.00
N LEU A 180 -17.65 1.32 -1.89
CA LEU A 180 -18.09 0.18 -2.70
C LEU A 180 -18.34 -1.06 -1.84
N TYR A 181 -17.49 -1.31 -0.85
CA TYR A 181 -17.68 -2.43 0.07
C TYR A 181 -18.98 -2.31 0.86
N GLU A 182 -19.27 -1.15 1.41
CA GLU A 182 -20.52 -0.89 2.15
C GLU A 182 -21.75 -1.03 1.26
N LEU A 183 -21.69 -0.51 0.02
CA LEU A 183 -22.76 -0.67 -0.95
C LEU A 183 -23.03 -2.16 -1.26
N LEU A 184 -21.99 -2.94 -1.54
CA LEU A 184 -22.12 -4.36 -1.82
C LEU A 184 -22.63 -5.13 -0.60
N LYS A 185 -22.09 -4.86 0.59
CA LYS A 185 -22.52 -5.45 1.84
C LYS A 185 -24.01 -5.19 2.12
N HIS A 186 -24.47 -3.95 1.93
CA HIS A 186 -25.86 -3.58 2.12
C HIS A 186 -26.78 -4.32 1.13
N ARG A 187 -26.35 -4.47 -0.14
CA ARG A 187 -27.09 -5.27 -1.14
C ARG A 187 -27.20 -6.72 -0.74
N ILE A 188 -26.09 -7.35 -0.31
CA ILE A 188 -26.06 -8.75 0.13
C ILE A 188 -26.97 -8.96 1.36
N GLN A 189 -26.98 -8.01 2.31
CA GLN A 189 -27.81 -8.10 3.51
C GLN A 189 -29.31 -7.94 3.22
N LYS A 190 -29.67 -7.16 2.21
CA LYS A 190 -31.07 -6.93 1.83
C LYS A 190 -31.71 -8.13 1.09
N GLU A 191 -30.88 -8.93 0.42
CA GLU A 191 -31.34 -10.05 -0.39
C GLU A 191 -31.41 -11.34 0.48
N GLN A 192 -32.62 -11.72 0.92
CA GLN A 192 -32.82 -12.91 1.76
C GLN A 192 -32.38 -14.21 1.08
N SER A 193 -32.41 -14.27 -0.26
CA SER A 193 -31.94 -15.43 -1.04
C SER A 193 -30.43 -15.68 -0.90
N LEU A 194 -29.65 -14.68 -0.52
CA LEU A 194 -28.20 -14.76 -0.35
C LEU A 194 -27.77 -15.05 1.10
N ALA A 195 -28.70 -15.17 2.03
CA ALA A 195 -28.40 -15.40 3.46
C ALA A 195 -27.54 -16.64 3.72
N GLY A 196 -27.76 -17.74 2.96
CA GLY A 196 -26.96 -18.97 3.06
C GLY A 196 -25.50 -18.81 2.55
N CYS A 197 -25.25 -17.85 1.67
CA CYS A 197 -23.93 -17.60 1.08
C CYS A 197 -23.23 -16.39 1.67
N TYR A 198 -23.81 -15.73 2.68
CA TYR A 198 -23.30 -14.49 3.27
C TYR A 198 -21.82 -14.58 3.66
N TYR A 199 -21.42 -15.72 4.24
CA TYR A 199 -20.04 -15.96 4.69
C TYR A 199 -19.00 -15.91 3.55
N TYR A 200 -19.37 -16.35 2.35
CA TYR A 200 -18.50 -16.32 1.17
C TYR A 200 -18.62 -15.02 0.38
N LEU A 201 -19.79 -14.40 0.36
CA LEU A 201 -20.05 -13.18 -0.39
C LEU A 201 -19.40 -11.95 0.24
N LEU A 202 -19.23 -11.94 1.56
CA LEU A 202 -18.62 -10.80 2.25
C LEU A 202 -17.13 -10.63 1.89
N PRO A 203 -16.26 -11.64 1.94
CA PRO A 203 -14.89 -11.55 1.43
C PRO A 203 -14.82 -11.24 -0.06
N LEU A 204 -15.72 -11.81 -0.85
CA LEU A 204 -15.80 -11.55 -2.30
C LEU A 204 -16.13 -10.09 -2.58
N SER A 205 -17.05 -9.48 -1.82
CA SER A 205 -17.35 -8.05 -1.94
C SER A 205 -16.15 -7.16 -1.61
N GLY A 206 -15.33 -7.57 -0.63
CA GLY A 206 -14.05 -6.93 -0.32
C GLY A 206 -13.04 -7.03 -1.47
N ALA A 207 -12.92 -8.21 -2.08
CA ALA A 207 -12.04 -8.42 -3.23
C ALA A 207 -12.48 -7.60 -4.46
N VAL A 208 -13.78 -7.55 -4.76
CA VAL A 208 -14.34 -6.77 -5.88
C VAL A 208 -14.17 -5.28 -5.65
N SER A 209 -14.56 -4.77 -4.48
CA SER A 209 -14.42 -3.35 -4.14
C SER A 209 -12.95 -2.90 -4.15
N GLY A 210 -12.06 -3.72 -3.60
CA GLY A 210 -10.62 -3.48 -3.62
C GLY A 210 -10.04 -3.51 -5.04
N GLY A 211 -10.48 -4.44 -5.88
CA GLY A 211 -10.08 -4.54 -7.29
C GLY A 211 -10.48 -3.31 -8.10
N ILE A 212 -11.72 -2.83 -7.96
CA ILE A 212 -12.21 -1.62 -8.62
C ILE A 212 -11.43 -0.39 -8.13
N ALA A 213 -11.27 -0.23 -6.81
CA ALA A 213 -10.50 0.86 -6.23
C ALA A 213 -9.04 0.84 -6.71
N ALA A 214 -8.43 -0.34 -6.81
CA ALA A 214 -7.09 -0.52 -7.34
C ALA A 214 -6.97 -0.08 -8.80
N PHE A 215 -7.92 -0.47 -9.63
CA PHE A 215 -7.93 -0.08 -11.03
C PHE A 215 -8.03 1.45 -11.18
N LEU A 216 -9.00 2.08 -10.51
CA LEU A 216 -9.22 3.52 -10.58
C LEU A 216 -8.03 4.34 -10.03
N THR A 217 -7.34 3.83 -9.01
CA THR A 217 -6.17 4.51 -8.40
C THR A 217 -4.83 4.10 -9.03
N THR A 218 -4.82 3.27 -10.08
CA THR A 218 -3.58 2.85 -10.76
C THR A 218 -2.77 4.02 -11.32
N PRO A 219 -3.33 5.10 -11.88
CA PRO A 219 -2.53 6.24 -12.32
C PRO A 219 -1.67 6.84 -11.21
N LEU A 220 -2.23 6.99 -10.00
CA LEU A 220 -1.49 7.49 -8.85
C LEU A 220 -0.39 6.52 -8.40
N ASP A 221 -0.64 5.22 -8.52
CA ASP A 221 0.33 4.18 -8.19
C ASP A 221 1.51 4.17 -9.17
N VAL A 222 1.27 4.38 -10.45
CA VAL A 222 2.34 4.53 -11.46
C VAL A 222 3.18 5.76 -11.15
N ILE A 223 2.57 6.90 -10.84
CA ILE A 223 3.29 8.13 -10.46
C ILE A 223 4.13 7.88 -9.20
N LYS A 224 3.55 7.25 -8.15
CA LYS A 224 4.26 6.85 -6.93
C LYS A 224 5.52 6.05 -7.24
N THR A 225 5.36 4.96 -8.01
CA THR A 225 6.48 4.09 -8.36
C THR A 225 7.57 4.83 -9.13
N ARG A 226 7.19 5.73 -10.05
CA ARG A 226 8.13 6.55 -10.80
C ARG A 226 8.90 7.53 -9.93
N ILE A 227 8.26 8.16 -8.94
CA ILE A 227 8.92 9.05 -7.97
C ILE A 227 9.91 8.26 -7.11
N MET A 228 9.51 7.09 -6.62
CA MET A 228 10.36 6.26 -5.76
C MET A 228 11.53 5.61 -6.50
N LEU A 229 11.41 5.40 -7.81
CA LEU A 229 12.47 4.86 -8.66
C LEU A 229 13.29 5.96 -9.37
N ASP A 230 12.95 7.25 -9.17
CA ASP A 230 13.69 8.32 -9.83
C ASP A 230 15.09 8.46 -9.22
N LYS A 231 16.10 8.33 -10.09
CA LYS A 231 17.53 8.45 -9.76
C LYS A 231 18.01 9.90 -9.75
N SER A 232 17.15 10.87 -10.10
CA SER A 232 17.57 12.27 -10.16
C SER A 232 17.82 12.83 -8.77
N ARG A 233 18.86 13.65 -8.65
CA ARG A 233 19.33 14.22 -7.40
C ARG A 233 18.53 15.45 -6.93
N SER A 234 17.73 16.05 -7.82
CA SER A 234 16.98 17.26 -7.49
C SER A 234 15.58 16.95 -6.97
N ALA A 235 15.17 17.66 -5.91
CA ALA A 235 13.82 17.56 -5.37
C ALA A 235 12.76 17.98 -6.41
N GLU A 236 13.08 18.94 -7.27
CA GLU A 236 12.22 19.43 -8.35
C GLU A 236 11.94 18.34 -9.40
N SER A 237 12.90 17.47 -9.66
CA SER A 237 12.77 16.33 -10.54
C SER A 237 11.79 15.28 -10.03
N ARG A 238 11.63 15.15 -8.71
CA ARG A 238 10.71 14.23 -8.02
C ARG A 238 9.32 14.85 -7.79
N SER A 239 9.08 16.07 -8.25
CA SER A 239 7.76 16.69 -8.18
C SER A 239 6.75 15.90 -9.02
N ILE A 240 5.52 15.75 -8.49
CA ILE A 240 4.43 15.04 -9.16
C ILE A 240 4.20 15.59 -10.57
N SER A 241 4.17 16.92 -10.73
CA SER A 241 3.95 17.58 -12.03
C SER A 241 5.05 17.26 -13.03
N THR A 242 6.31 17.26 -12.59
CA THR A 242 7.46 16.93 -13.43
C THR A 242 7.43 15.47 -13.88
N VAL A 243 7.09 14.56 -12.95
CA VAL A 243 6.98 13.12 -13.28
C VAL A 243 5.82 12.85 -14.24
N VAL A 244 4.67 13.50 -14.05
CA VAL A 244 3.54 13.39 -14.98
C VAL A 244 3.94 13.86 -16.38
N LYS A 245 4.59 15.03 -16.51
CA LYS A 245 5.08 15.53 -17.81
C LYS A 245 6.05 14.55 -18.47
N ARG A 246 6.95 13.93 -17.70
CA ARG A 246 7.89 12.91 -18.20
C ARG A 246 7.15 11.66 -18.70
N ILE A 247 6.15 11.15 -17.95
CA ILE A 247 5.36 10.00 -18.39
C ILE A 247 4.64 10.30 -19.70
N VAL A 248 4.06 11.49 -19.84
CA VAL A 248 3.39 11.92 -21.08
C VAL A 248 4.38 11.98 -22.25
N ALA A 249 5.57 12.53 -22.01
CA ALA A 249 6.61 12.69 -23.03
C ALA A 249 7.36 11.39 -23.39
N GLU A 250 7.18 10.31 -22.61
CA GLU A 250 7.80 9.02 -22.95
C GLU A 250 7.35 8.55 -24.34
N PRO A 251 8.27 7.96 -25.14
CA PRO A 251 7.87 7.32 -26.40
C PRO A 251 6.89 6.18 -26.16
N GLN A 252 6.01 5.96 -27.11
CA GLN A 252 5.07 4.81 -27.08
C GLN A 252 5.85 3.51 -27.22
N ARG A 253 5.56 2.54 -26.36
CA ARG A 253 6.13 1.18 -26.49
C ARG A 253 5.34 0.40 -27.54
N ALA A 254 6.00 -0.56 -28.18
CA ALA A 254 5.32 -1.51 -29.04
C ALA A 254 4.20 -2.22 -28.26
N GLY A 255 2.93 -2.01 -28.65
CA GLY A 255 1.75 -2.50 -27.94
C GLY A 255 0.91 -1.44 -27.20
N ASP A 256 1.35 -0.20 -27.09
CA ASP A 256 0.55 0.90 -26.53
C ASP A 256 -0.53 1.33 -27.55
N ARG A 257 -1.71 0.70 -27.50
CA ARG A 257 -2.83 0.99 -28.43
C ARG A 257 -3.65 2.22 -28.03
N PHE A 258 -3.67 2.58 -26.74
CA PHE A 258 -4.47 3.67 -26.17
C PHE A 258 -3.65 4.93 -25.86
N GLY A 259 -2.47 5.08 -26.44
CA GLY A 259 -1.66 6.29 -26.34
C GLY A 259 -1.22 6.61 -24.90
N VAL A 260 -1.37 7.89 -24.52
CA VAL A 260 -0.92 8.39 -23.21
C VAL A 260 -1.64 7.74 -22.04
N ALA A 261 -2.95 7.44 -22.16
CA ALA A 261 -3.72 6.85 -21.08
C ALA A 261 -3.14 5.49 -20.64
N GLN A 262 -2.74 4.65 -21.58
CA GLN A 262 -2.19 3.33 -21.29
C GLN A 262 -0.90 3.40 -20.45
N LYS A 263 -0.11 4.48 -20.58
CA LYS A 263 1.11 4.68 -19.79
C LYS A 263 0.80 4.78 -18.28
N PHE A 264 -0.33 5.40 -17.92
CA PHE A 264 -0.79 5.53 -16.54
C PHE A 264 -1.46 4.27 -15.98
N PHE A 265 -1.88 3.34 -16.84
CA PHE A 265 -2.50 2.08 -16.44
C PHE A 265 -1.53 0.89 -16.55
N ARG A 266 -0.24 1.13 -16.73
CA ARG A 266 0.77 0.07 -16.73
C ARG A 266 0.79 -0.67 -15.41
N GLY A 267 0.62 -1.99 -15.45
CA GLY A 267 0.56 -2.84 -14.26
C GLY A 267 -0.77 -2.81 -13.51
N ALA A 268 -1.86 -2.27 -14.10
CA ALA A 268 -3.19 -2.29 -13.52
C ALA A 268 -3.67 -3.73 -13.24
N SER A 269 -3.50 -4.63 -14.21
CA SER A 269 -3.90 -6.04 -14.08
C SER A 269 -3.18 -6.75 -12.93
N THR A 270 -1.87 -6.57 -12.81
CA THR A 270 -1.08 -7.16 -11.71
C THR A 270 -1.47 -6.60 -10.36
N ARG A 271 -1.81 -5.29 -10.30
CA ARG A 271 -2.27 -4.64 -9.08
C ARG A 271 -3.66 -5.12 -8.65
N VAL A 272 -4.60 -5.19 -9.57
CA VAL A 272 -5.96 -5.72 -9.32
C VAL A 272 -5.87 -7.16 -8.83
N LEU A 273 -5.09 -7.99 -9.53
CA LEU A 273 -4.87 -9.38 -9.15
C LEU A 273 -4.28 -9.49 -7.74
N TRP A 274 -3.26 -8.68 -7.43
CA TRP A 274 -2.61 -8.68 -6.13
C TRP A 274 -3.60 -8.35 -5.00
N ILE A 275 -4.42 -7.31 -5.16
CA ILE A 275 -5.39 -6.88 -4.14
C ILE A 275 -6.52 -7.91 -4.00
N SER A 276 -7.04 -8.43 -5.12
CA SER A 276 -8.13 -9.41 -5.09
C SER A 276 -7.70 -10.74 -4.47
N LEU A 277 -6.50 -11.22 -4.76
CA LEU A 277 -5.94 -12.44 -4.16
C LEU A 277 -5.52 -12.22 -2.70
N GLY A 278 -4.99 -11.04 -2.38
CA GLY A 278 -4.51 -10.71 -1.03
C GLY A 278 -5.59 -10.86 0.02
N GLY A 279 -6.80 -10.41 -0.29
CA GLY A 279 -7.96 -10.60 0.58
C GLY A 279 -8.27 -12.07 0.86
N GLY A 280 -8.29 -12.90 -0.17
CA GLY A 280 -8.55 -14.34 -0.02
C GLY A 280 -7.50 -15.07 0.82
N ILE A 281 -6.23 -14.81 0.56
CA ILE A 281 -5.11 -15.40 1.32
C ILE A 281 -5.14 -14.93 2.77
N PHE A 282 -5.40 -13.63 3.00
CA PHE A 282 -5.47 -13.07 4.35
C PHE A 282 -6.56 -13.75 5.19
N PHE A 283 -7.78 -13.79 4.69
CA PHE A 283 -8.88 -14.41 5.42
C PHE A 283 -8.69 -15.92 5.61
N GLY A 284 -8.23 -16.62 4.59
CA GLY A 284 -7.94 -18.05 4.69
C GLY A 284 -6.88 -18.37 5.74
N THR A 285 -5.79 -17.61 5.76
CA THR A 285 -4.71 -17.78 6.74
C THR A 285 -5.14 -17.39 8.15
N TYR A 286 -5.87 -16.29 8.28
CA TYR A 286 -6.39 -15.83 9.57
C TYR A 286 -7.29 -16.89 10.23
N GLU A 287 -8.24 -17.43 9.47
CA GLU A 287 -9.14 -18.49 9.96
C GLU A 287 -8.39 -19.78 10.31
N PHE A 288 -7.46 -20.19 9.45
CA PHE A 288 -6.62 -21.37 9.69
C PHE A 288 -5.81 -21.22 10.98
N THR A 289 -5.10 -20.10 11.15
CA THR A 289 -4.27 -19.85 12.33
C THR A 289 -5.12 -19.80 13.60
N LYS A 290 -6.30 -19.19 13.53
CA LYS A 290 -7.23 -19.13 14.66
C LYS A 290 -7.72 -20.52 15.06
N LYS A 291 -8.00 -21.39 14.10
CA LYS A 291 -8.39 -22.80 14.38
C LYS A 291 -7.24 -23.57 15.02
N VAL A 292 -6.02 -23.44 14.52
CA VAL A 292 -4.82 -24.10 15.10
C VAL A 292 -4.59 -23.64 16.53
N LEU A 293 -4.66 -22.36 16.82
CA LEU A 293 -4.50 -21.81 18.17
C LEU A 293 -5.62 -22.26 19.12
N ALA A 294 -6.85 -22.43 18.62
CA ALA A 294 -7.97 -22.92 19.41
C ALA A 294 -7.84 -24.43 19.72
N SER A 295 -7.24 -25.22 18.83
CA SER A 295 -7.03 -26.67 19.03
C SER A 295 -5.81 -26.99 19.91
N SER A 296 -4.95 -26.03 20.16
CA SER A 296 -3.75 -26.17 21.02
C SER A 296 -4.01 -25.78 22.49
N ARG A 297 -5.23 -25.38 22.81
CA ARG A 297 -5.73 -25.13 24.18
C ARG A 297 -6.70 -26.19 24.61
#